data_3a8852e8961309309eac52c551d4457f
#
_entry.id   3a8852e8961309309eac52c551d4457f
#
_cell.length_a   1.000
_cell.length_b   1.000
_cell.length_c   1.000
_cell.angle_alpha   90.00
_cell.angle_beta   90.00
_cell.angle_gamma   90.00
#
_symmetry.space_group_name_H-M   'P 1'
#
loop_
_entity.id
_entity.type
_entity.pdbx_description
1 polymer ?
#
loop_
_entity_poly.entity_id
_entity_poly.type
_entity_poly.pdbx_seq_one_letter_code
_entity_poly.pdbx_strand_id
1 'polypeptide(L)'
;MKLPVAAVLACLCTTQVIAKENIHIELQPPQTRDEKQAASEIKTSHVNQTLTELSDHFFPFEKTLNIVYGKDEGPLYNPENHTIYIPYDFYTESRSYFSENKYEKKYGKSAQEGALDTLLHTLLHEVGHAYIEDKQIPVLGKEEDAVDNFATIILLNYVDDGDEIAISAADMFAFESADRPDYYDFGEYIDEHSFDLQRYFSTLCLVYGSNPEKFQYLLDEVEKDYLKDRKEFCVENFEVVNDNWHRYLPSDEQ
;
A
#
# COMPACT_ATOMS: atom_id res chain seq x y z
N MET A 1 17.14 10.62 -75.43
CA MET A 1 16.14 9.78 -74.79
C MET A 1 16.39 9.86 -73.30
N LYS A 2 15.58 10.63 -72.54
CA LYS A 2 15.71 10.84 -71.08
C LYS A 2 14.66 9.98 -70.39
N LEU A 3 15.11 9.10 -69.49
CA LEU A 3 14.21 8.27 -68.63
C LEU A 3 13.72 9.10 -67.46
N PRO A 4 12.44 8.97 -67.05
CA PRO A 4 11.94 9.67 -65.85
C PRO A 4 12.30 8.89 -64.60
N VAL A 5 12.76 9.62 -63.59
CA VAL A 5 13.00 9.14 -62.22
C VAL A 5 11.63 9.07 -61.52
N ALA A 6 11.17 7.90 -61.23
CA ALA A 6 9.97 7.73 -60.37
C ALA A 6 10.37 7.88 -58.90
N ALA A 7 9.88 8.92 -58.23
CA ALA A 7 10.04 9.09 -56.78
C ALA A 7 9.07 8.13 -56.09
N VAL A 8 9.63 7.14 -55.40
CA VAL A 8 8.88 6.26 -54.47
C VAL A 8 8.72 7.00 -53.15
N LEU A 9 7.50 7.48 -52.88
CA LEU A 9 7.12 8.06 -51.59
C LEU A 9 6.91 6.93 -50.57
N ALA A 10 7.91 6.63 -49.76
CA ALA A 10 7.79 5.72 -48.64
C ALA A 10 6.94 6.35 -47.54
N CYS A 11 5.69 5.91 -47.40
CA CYS A 11 4.80 6.28 -46.29
C CYS A 11 5.27 5.56 -45.03
N LEU A 12 6.03 6.26 -44.16
CA LEU A 12 6.38 5.78 -42.83
C LEU A 12 5.12 5.83 -41.95
N CYS A 13 4.40 4.72 -41.85
CA CYS A 13 3.40 4.51 -40.82
C CYS A 13 4.13 4.36 -39.50
N THR A 14 4.25 5.44 -38.73
CA THR A 14 4.62 5.37 -37.31
C THR A 14 3.41 4.80 -36.57
N THR A 15 3.46 3.50 -36.24
CA THR A 15 2.57 2.92 -35.23
C THR A 15 2.96 3.54 -33.89
N GLN A 16 2.16 4.45 -33.38
CA GLN A 16 2.25 4.85 -31.99
C GLN A 16 1.89 3.60 -31.16
N VAL A 17 2.87 3.00 -30.50
CA VAL A 17 2.64 2.05 -29.44
C VAL A 17 2.10 2.91 -28.29
N ILE A 18 0.79 2.88 -28.06
CA ILE A 18 0.18 3.42 -26.86
C ILE A 18 0.73 2.52 -25.74
N ALA A 19 1.54 3.08 -24.85
CA ALA A 19 1.98 2.38 -23.65
C ALA A 19 0.72 1.92 -22.89
N LYS A 20 0.69 0.65 -22.52
CA LYS A 20 -0.43 0.11 -21.74
C LYS A 20 -0.40 0.76 -20.35
N GLU A 21 -1.52 1.32 -19.94
CA GLU A 21 -1.70 1.83 -18.58
C GLU A 21 -1.73 0.65 -17.60
N ASN A 22 -0.85 0.63 -16.60
CA ASN A 22 -0.81 -0.42 -15.59
C ASN A 22 -1.96 -0.31 -14.60
N ILE A 23 -2.23 0.90 -14.13
CA ILE A 23 -3.29 1.22 -13.16
C ILE A 23 -4.18 2.30 -13.73
N HIS A 24 -5.48 2.03 -13.74
CA HIS A 24 -6.52 3.02 -14.11
C HIS A 24 -7.28 3.46 -12.85
N ILE A 25 -7.36 4.77 -12.60
CA ILE A 25 -7.95 5.33 -11.38
C ILE A 25 -9.20 6.12 -11.71
N GLU A 26 -10.30 5.77 -11.07
CA GLU A 26 -11.61 6.44 -11.19
C GLU A 26 -12.09 6.93 -9.83
N LEU A 27 -12.51 8.18 -9.75
CA LEU A 27 -13.18 8.75 -8.59
C LEU A 27 -14.67 8.88 -8.91
N GLN A 28 -15.53 8.13 -8.21
CA GLN A 28 -16.99 8.25 -8.34
C GLN A 28 -17.45 9.63 -7.81
N PRO A 29 -18.52 10.20 -8.37
CA PRO A 29 -19.03 11.49 -7.91
C PRO A 29 -19.40 11.45 -6.42
N PRO A 30 -18.73 12.24 -5.56
CA PRO A 30 -19.03 12.28 -4.13
C PRO A 30 -20.42 12.88 -3.87
N GLN A 31 -21.17 12.28 -2.95
CA GLN A 31 -22.57 12.64 -2.66
C GLN A 31 -22.66 13.61 -1.47
N THR A 32 -21.91 13.33 -0.40
CA THR A 32 -21.93 14.10 0.84
C THR A 32 -20.88 15.22 0.85
N ARG A 33 -20.89 16.04 1.90
CA ARG A 33 -19.88 17.08 2.10
C ARG A 33 -18.52 16.44 2.44
N ASP A 34 -18.54 15.39 3.27
CA ASP A 34 -17.33 14.75 3.75
C ASP A 34 -16.67 13.95 2.62
N GLU A 35 -17.45 13.25 1.80
CA GLU A 35 -16.94 12.62 0.58
C GLU A 35 -16.34 13.63 -0.42
N LYS A 36 -16.94 14.83 -0.56
CA LYS A 36 -16.37 15.89 -1.43
C LYS A 36 -15.03 16.38 -0.92
N GLN A 37 -14.88 16.46 0.40
CA GLN A 37 -13.60 16.80 1.01
C GLN A 37 -12.59 15.69 0.80
N ALA A 38 -12.96 14.43 1.09
CA ALA A 38 -12.12 13.25 0.88
C ALA A 38 -11.65 13.16 -0.59
N ALA A 39 -12.57 13.20 -1.54
CA ALA A 39 -12.25 13.17 -2.97
C ALA A 39 -11.30 14.30 -3.40
N SER A 40 -11.47 15.50 -2.83
CA SER A 40 -10.59 16.64 -3.11
C SER A 40 -9.18 16.42 -2.53
N GLU A 41 -9.09 15.97 -1.28
CA GLU A 41 -7.82 15.72 -0.60
C GLU A 41 -7.04 14.57 -1.27
N ILE A 42 -7.70 13.46 -1.58
CA ILE A 42 -7.12 12.33 -2.34
C ILE A 42 -6.64 12.78 -3.72
N LYS A 43 -7.46 13.53 -4.46
CA LYS A 43 -7.11 14.00 -5.80
C LYS A 43 -5.91 14.96 -5.82
N THR A 44 -5.76 15.78 -4.78
CA THR A 44 -4.68 16.78 -4.68
C THR A 44 -3.42 16.23 -4.00
N SER A 45 -3.50 15.06 -3.37
CA SER A 45 -2.35 14.35 -2.81
C SER A 45 -1.51 13.70 -3.91
N HIS A 46 -0.31 13.24 -3.55
CA HIS A 46 0.56 12.48 -4.44
C HIS A 46 0.32 10.97 -4.39
N VAL A 47 -0.61 10.47 -3.55
CA VAL A 47 -0.84 9.04 -3.30
C VAL A 47 -1.04 8.25 -4.61
N ASN A 48 -1.96 8.72 -5.45
CA ASN A 48 -2.27 8.03 -6.71
C ASN A 48 -1.10 8.08 -7.72
N GLN A 49 -0.39 9.20 -7.76
CA GLN A 49 0.79 9.35 -8.61
C GLN A 49 1.90 8.40 -8.15
N THR A 50 2.21 8.39 -6.86
CA THR A 50 3.20 7.49 -6.26
C THR A 50 2.88 6.03 -6.57
N LEU A 51 1.62 5.61 -6.36
CA LEU A 51 1.19 4.24 -6.63
C LEU A 51 1.37 3.87 -8.11
N THR A 52 0.99 4.75 -9.03
CA THR A 52 1.13 4.51 -10.47
C THR A 52 2.61 4.39 -10.86
N GLU A 53 3.45 5.31 -10.38
CA GLU A 53 4.90 5.29 -10.63
C GLU A 53 5.56 4.02 -10.07
N LEU A 54 5.18 3.60 -8.86
CA LEU A 54 5.65 2.34 -8.27
C LEU A 54 5.24 1.14 -9.12
N SER A 55 3.98 1.09 -9.58
CA SER A 55 3.49 0.00 -10.41
C SER A 55 4.24 -0.07 -11.74
N ASP A 56 4.45 1.07 -12.39
CA ASP A 56 5.13 1.11 -13.68
C ASP A 56 6.58 0.58 -13.60
N HIS A 57 7.23 0.74 -12.45
CA HIS A 57 8.64 0.37 -12.28
C HIS A 57 8.85 -0.98 -11.59
N PHE A 58 8.05 -1.30 -10.56
CA PHE A 58 8.36 -2.38 -9.63
C PHE A 58 7.34 -3.54 -9.62
N PHE A 59 6.09 -3.31 -10.01
CA PHE A 59 5.06 -4.36 -10.05
C PHE A 59 4.07 -4.18 -11.20
N PRO A 60 4.55 -4.22 -12.46
CA PRO A 60 3.67 -4.07 -13.62
C PRO A 60 2.71 -5.25 -13.76
N PHE A 61 1.44 -4.94 -14.06
CA PHE A 61 0.38 -5.92 -14.26
C PHE A 61 0.29 -6.41 -15.71
N GLU A 62 -0.15 -7.66 -15.91
CA GLU A 62 -0.48 -8.18 -17.23
C GLU A 62 -1.77 -7.59 -17.80
N LYS A 63 -2.75 -7.30 -16.93
CA LYS A 63 -3.98 -6.58 -17.24
C LYS A 63 -4.01 -5.27 -16.46
N THR A 64 -4.59 -4.22 -17.04
CA THR A 64 -4.79 -2.96 -16.32
C THR A 64 -5.60 -3.21 -15.05
N LEU A 65 -5.03 -2.86 -13.90
CA LEU A 65 -5.70 -2.88 -12.62
C LEU A 65 -6.56 -1.62 -12.49
N ASN A 66 -7.84 -1.78 -12.13
CA ASN A 66 -8.69 -0.63 -11.88
C ASN A 66 -8.72 -0.30 -10.38
N ILE A 67 -8.72 0.99 -10.05
CA ILE A 67 -8.94 1.49 -8.70
C ILE A 67 -10.12 2.45 -8.74
N VAL A 68 -11.16 2.15 -7.95
CA VAL A 68 -12.40 2.93 -7.93
C VAL A 68 -12.66 3.45 -6.53
N TYR A 69 -12.58 4.77 -6.39
CA TYR A 69 -12.94 5.46 -5.14
C TYR A 69 -14.42 5.77 -5.06
N GLY A 70 -14.98 5.74 -3.85
CA GLY A 70 -16.35 6.19 -3.55
C GLY A 70 -17.43 5.14 -3.79
N LYS A 71 -17.08 3.86 -3.70
CA LYS A 71 -18.04 2.76 -3.59
C LYS A 71 -18.33 2.47 -2.12
N ASP A 72 -19.46 1.78 -1.86
CA ASP A 72 -19.90 1.45 -0.50
C ASP A 72 -19.15 0.25 0.10
N GLU A 73 -18.39 -0.48 -0.73
CA GLU A 73 -17.62 -1.67 -0.33
C GLU A 73 -16.13 -1.39 -0.33
N GLY A 74 -15.41 -1.95 0.60
CA GLY A 74 -13.94 -1.89 0.69
C GLY A 74 -13.43 -1.20 1.96
N PRO A 75 -12.11 -0.95 2.05
CA PRO A 75 -11.08 -1.28 1.03
C PRO A 75 -11.07 -2.76 0.69
N LEU A 76 -11.04 -3.12 -0.59
CA LEU A 76 -10.89 -4.50 -1.02
C LEU A 76 -10.44 -4.61 -2.50
N TYR A 77 -9.70 -5.67 -2.81
CA TYR A 77 -9.48 -6.13 -4.17
C TYR A 77 -10.54 -7.16 -4.58
N ASN A 78 -11.19 -6.94 -5.71
CA ASN A 78 -12.14 -7.92 -6.28
C ASN A 78 -11.51 -8.63 -7.50
N PRO A 79 -11.17 -9.93 -7.38
CA PRO A 79 -10.54 -10.70 -8.44
C PRO A 79 -11.45 -10.94 -9.65
N GLU A 80 -12.77 -10.96 -9.48
CA GLU A 80 -13.70 -11.23 -10.59
C GLU A 80 -13.60 -10.18 -11.71
N ASN A 81 -13.30 -8.93 -11.34
CA ASN A 81 -13.22 -7.81 -12.28
C ASN A 81 -11.89 -7.06 -12.27
N HIS A 82 -10.90 -7.57 -11.50
CA HIS A 82 -9.57 -6.99 -11.36
C HIS A 82 -9.63 -5.52 -10.94
N THR A 83 -10.36 -5.25 -9.86
CA THR A 83 -10.65 -3.89 -9.40
C THR A 83 -10.48 -3.77 -7.88
N ILE A 84 -9.79 -2.72 -7.45
CA ILE A 84 -9.72 -2.30 -6.05
C ILE A 84 -10.82 -1.26 -5.81
N TYR A 85 -11.58 -1.42 -4.72
CA TYR A 85 -12.59 -0.48 -4.27
C TYR A 85 -12.14 0.19 -2.98
N ILE A 86 -12.19 1.53 -2.96
CA ILE A 86 -11.83 2.35 -1.79
C ILE A 86 -13.00 3.29 -1.47
N PRO A 87 -13.76 3.07 -0.39
CA PRO A 87 -14.78 4.01 0.06
C PRO A 87 -14.18 5.36 0.45
N TYR A 88 -14.90 6.45 0.19
CA TYR A 88 -14.48 7.75 0.74
C TYR A 88 -14.52 7.76 2.27
N ASP A 89 -15.44 6.99 2.85
CA ASP A 89 -15.59 6.89 4.30
C ASP A 89 -14.35 6.28 4.98
N PHE A 90 -13.67 5.33 4.34
CA PHE A 90 -12.38 4.82 4.83
C PHE A 90 -11.37 5.96 5.09
N TYR A 91 -11.22 6.87 4.14
CA TYR A 91 -10.31 8.00 4.31
C TYR A 91 -10.80 8.99 5.39
N THR A 92 -12.11 9.27 5.45
CA THR A 92 -12.65 10.21 6.45
C THR A 92 -12.57 9.64 7.86
N GLU A 93 -12.78 8.34 8.02
CA GLU A 93 -12.64 7.62 9.28
C GLU A 93 -11.18 7.59 9.74
N SER A 94 -10.25 7.20 8.87
CA SER A 94 -8.82 7.26 9.14
C SER A 94 -8.41 8.65 9.64
N ARG A 95 -8.85 9.71 8.97
CA ARG A 95 -8.54 11.08 9.40
C ARG A 95 -9.13 11.42 10.78
N SER A 96 -10.31 10.88 11.12
CA SER A 96 -10.89 11.06 12.45
C SER A 96 -10.05 10.40 13.52
N TYR A 97 -9.59 9.16 13.30
CA TYR A 97 -8.69 8.47 14.24
C TYR A 97 -7.40 9.26 14.52
N PHE A 98 -6.73 9.77 13.49
CA PHE A 98 -5.53 10.60 13.67
C PHE A 98 -5.82 11.90 14.41
N SER A 99 -6.96 12.54 14.14
CA SER A 99 -7.39 13.77 14.82
C SER A 99 -7.68 13.53 16.30
N GLU A 100 -8.46 12.50 16.62
CA GLU A 100 -8.88 12.14 17.98
C GLU A 100 -7.69 11.73 18.83
N ASN A 101 -6.73 11.02 18.26
CA ASN A 101 -5.48 10.63 18.89
C ASN A 101 -4.44 11.77 18.98
N LYS A 102 -4.78 12.98 18.50
CA LYS A 102 -3.92 14.19 18.57
C LYS A 102 -2.55 13.96 17.92
N TYR A 103 -2.56 13.35 16.76
CA TYR A 103 -1.36 12.88 16.07
C TYR A 103 -0.37 14.01 15.81
N GLU A 104 -0.84 15.15 15.34
CA GLU A 104 -0.01 16.33 15.10
C GLU A 104 0.74 16.79 16.37
N LYS A 105 0.06 16.79 17.52
CA LYS A 105 0.69 17.17 18.79
C LYS A 105 1.73 16.15 19.27
N LYS A 106 1.50 14.86 19.00
CA LYS A 106 2.37 13.77 19.46
C LYS A 106 3.59 13.59 18.56
N TYR A 107 3.37 13.64 17.24
CA TYR A 107 4.34 13.20 16.24
C TYR A 107 4.66 14.26 15.17
N GLY A 108 3.99 15.41 15.18
CA GLY A 108 4.25 16.50 14.24
C GLY A 108 3.60 16.33 12.85
N LYS A 109 2.88 15.23 12.61
CA LYS A 109 2.12 14.97 11.38
C LYS A 109 0.66 15.33 11.58
N SER A 110 0.07 16.06 10.65
CA SER A 110 -1.38 16.37 10.66
C SER A 110 -2.23 15.10 10.51
N ALA A 111 -3.49 15.18 10.93
CA ALA A 111 -4.44 14.09 10.73
C ALA A 111 -4.66 13.77 9.24
N GLN A 112 -4.55 14.77 8.36
CA GLN A 112 -4.61 14.58 6.92
C GLN A 112 -3.42 13.79 6.39
N GLU A 113 -2.20 14.11 6.82
CA GLU A 113 -0.99 13.38 6.44
C GLU A 113 -1.06 11.92 6.91
N GLY A 114 -1.43 11.66 8.18
CA GLY A 114 -1.60 10.30 8.67
C GLY A 114 -2.64 9.49 7.89
N ALA A 115 -3.77 10.11 7.53
CA ALA A 115 -4.80 9.44 6.72
C ALA A 115 -4.33 9.16 5.27
N LEU A 116 -3.54 10.04 4.67
CA LEU A 116 -2.96 9.82 3.34
C LEU A 116 -1.88 8.74 3.36
N ASP A 117 -1.07 8.68 4.42
CA ASP A 117 -0.10 7.62 4.65
C ASP A 117 -0.80 6.26 4.77
N THR A 118 -1.86 6.19 5.58
CA THR A 118 -2.70 4.99 5.73
C THR A 118 -3.32 4.60 4.38
N LEU A 119 -3.84 5.56 3.62
CA LEU A 119 -4.41 5.29 2.31
C LEU A 119 -3.37 4.71 1.35
N LEU A 120 -2.15 5.22 1.31
CA LEU A 120 -1.10 4.67 0.44
C LEU A 120 -0.73 3.25 0.85
N HIS A 121 -0.58 2.98 2.15
CA HIS A 121 -0.32 1.62 2.64
C HIS A 121 -1.46 0.66 2.27
N THR A 122 -2.72 1.06 2.50
CA THR A 122 -3.89 0.24 2.16
C THR A 122 -4.00 -0.01 0.65
N LEU A 123 -3.74 0.99 -0.19
CA LEU A 123 -3.68 0.78 -1.63
C LEU A 123 -2.59 -0.21 -2.04
N LEU A 124 -1.42 -0.14 -1.43
CA LEU A 124 -0.34 -1.11 -1.67
C LEU A 124 -0.71 -2.51 -1.16
N HIS A 125 -1.44 -2.62 -0.06
CA HIS A 125 -1.99 -3.88 0.45
C HIS A 125 -2.95 -4.50 -0.58
N GLU A 126 -3.94 -3.77 -1.07
CA GLU A 126 -4.89 -4.25 -2.08
C GLU A 126 -4.21 -4.55 -3.43
N VAL A 127 -3.22 -3.76 -3.80
CA VAL A 127 -2.34 -4.02 -4.95
C VAL A 127 -1.55 -5.31 -4.75
N GLY A 128 -1.15 -5.62 -3.52
CA GLY A 128 -0.50 -6.89 -3.17
C GLY A 128 -1.35 -8.10 -3.54
N HIS A 129 -2.65 -8.11 -3.20
CA HIS A 129 -3.60 -9.15 -3.62
C HIS A 129 -3.68 -9.26 -5.13
N ALA A 130 -3.86 -8.13 -5.82
CA ALA A 130 -3.93 -8.10 -7.28
C ALA A 130 -2.63 -8.64 -7.92
N TYR A 131 -1.47 -8.34 -7.33
CA TYR A 131 -0.18 -8.77 -7.84
C TYR A 131 0.08 -10.26 -7.58
N ILE A 132 -0.32 -10.77 -6.42
CA ILE A 132 -0.29 -12.22 -6.11
C ILE A 132 -1.11 -12.99 -7.14
N GLU A 133 -2.32 -12.53 -7.47
CA GLU A 133 -3.18 -13.18 -8.47
C GLU A 133 -2.58 -13.06 -9.89
N ASP A 134 -2.18 -11.85 -10.31
CA ASP A 134 -1.64 -11.60 -11.67
C ASP A 134 -0.38 -12.43 -11.94
N LYS A 135 0.50 -12.59 -10.95
CA LYS A 135 1.76 -13.34 -11.06
C LYS A 135 1.67 -14.78 -10.55
N GLN A 136 0.51 -15.20 -10.01
CA GLN A 136 0.30 -16.53 -9.43
C GLN A 136 1.35 -16.87 -8.36
N ILE A 137 1.62 -15.89 -7.47
CA ILE A 137 2.61 -16.04 -6.40
C ILE A 137 2.09 -17.00 -5.34
N PRO A 138 2.81 -18.07 -5.00
CA PRO A 138 2.37 -19.01 -3.97
C PRO A 138 2.49 -18.42 -2.58
N VAL A 139 1.38 -18.30 -1.86
CA VAL A 139 1.33 -17.87 -0.45
C VAL A 139 1.19 -19.11 0.44
N LEU A 140 2.10 -19.28 1.41
CA LEU A 140 2.16 -20.43 2.30
C LEU A 140 1.62 -20.14 3.71
N GLY A 141 0.79 -19.14 3.85
CA GLY A 141 0.20 -18.69 5.10
C GLY A 141 -1.05 -17.87 4.87
N LYS A 142 -1.33 -16.93 5.76
CA LYS A 142 -2.37 -15.93 5.53
C LYS A 142 -1.92 -14.97 4.42
N GLU A 143 -2.75 -14.80 3.41
CA GLU A 143 -2.47 -13.86 2.31
C GLU A 143 -2.47 -12.42 2.82
N GLU A 144 -3.35 -12.10 3.77
CA GLU A 144 -3.42 -10.80 4.42
C GLU A 144 -2.10 -10.36 5.07
N ASP A 145 -1.44 -11.28 5.80
CA ASP A 145 -0.11 -11.00 6.37
C ASP A 145 0.96 -10.82 5.28
N ALA A 146 0.84 -11.55 4.17
CA ALA A 146 1.77 -11.43 3.06
C ALA A 146 1.63 -10.07 2.34
N VAL A 147 0.41 -9.58 2.12
CA VAL A 147 0.19 -8.29 1.45
C VAL A 147 0.46 -7.09 2.36
N ASP A 148 0.26 -7.21 3.68
CA ASP A 148 0.76 -6.22 4.65
C ASP A 148 2.29 -6.10 4.58
N ASN A 149 2.97 -7.24 4.49
CA ASN A 149 4.42 -7.28 4.29
C ASN A 149 4.81 -6.66 2.94
N PHE A 150 4.10 -6.97 1.85
CA PHE A 150 4.33 -6.37 0.54
C PHE A 150 4.23 -4.85 0.60
N ALA A 151 3.14 -4.31 1.14
CA ALA A 151 2.94 -2.87 1.28
C ALA A 151 4.10 -2.21 2.03
N THR A 152 4.47 -2.79 3.18
CA THR A 152 5.57 -2.29 3.99
C THR A 152 6.92 -2.36 3.27
N ILE A 153 7.24 -3.47 2.59
CA ILE A 153 8.50 -3.63 1.84
C ILE A 153 8.60 -2.64 0.68
N ILE A 154 7.51 -2.43 -0.07
CA ILE A 154 7.49 -1.43 -1.15
C ILE A 154 7.73 -0.02 -0.60
N LEU A 155 7.07 0.36 0.50
CA LEU A 155 7.30 1.65 1.16
C LEU A 155 8.76 1.82 1.57
N LEU A 156 9.32 0.84 2.29
CA LEU A 156 10.66 0.92 2.85
C LEU A 156 11.77 1.00 1.79
N ASN A 157 11.57 0.40 0.62
CA ASN A 157 12.62 0.33 -0.40
C ASN A 157 12.48 1.37 -1.51
N TYR A 158 11.27 1.85 -1.82
CA TYR A 158 11.00 2.57 -3.05
C TYR A 158 10.28 3.91 -2.88
N VAL A 159 9.91 4.28 -1.63
CA VAL A 159 9.21 5.54 -1.37
C VAL A 159 10.05 6.42 -0.45
N ASP A 160 10.19 7.68 -0.82
CA ASP A 160 10.82 8.68 0.04
C ASP A 160 9.99 8.82 1.34
N ASP A 161 10.66 8.80 2.50
CA ASP A 161 10.02 8.77 3.82
C ASP A 161 9.03 7.60 4.02
N GLY A 162 9.19 6.50 3.25
CA GLY A 162 8.30 5.34 3.29
C GLY A 162 8.25 4.64 4.64
N ASP A 163 9.32 4.73 5.42
CA ASP A 163 9.35 4.28 6.81
C ASP A 163 8.37 5.07 7.71
N GLU A 164 8.29 6.39 7.54
CA GLU A 164 7.34 7.24 8.27
C GLU A 164 5.88 6.98 7.81
N ILE A 165 5.67 6.64 6.54
CA ILE A 165 4.36 6.23 6.01
C ILE A 165 3.94 4.90 6.62
N ALA A 166 4.85 3.91 6.67
CA ALA A 166 4.58 2.62 7.28
C ALA A 166 4.27 2.73 8.79
N ILE A 167 4.97 3.63 9.52
CA ILE A 167 4.68 3.90 10.93
C ILE A 167 3.29 4.52 11.10
N SER A 168 2.91 5.49 10.26
CA SER A 168 1.56 6.07 10.31
C SER A 168 0.48 5.01 10.08
N ALA A 169 0.67 4.10 9.11
CA ALA A 169 -0.25 3.01 8.85
C ALA A 169 -0.31 2.00 10.02
N ALA A 170 0.83 1.71 10.65
CA ALA A 170 0.86 0.90 11.87
C ALA A 170 0.06 1.56 13.00
N ASP A 171 0.27 2.87 13.24
CA ASP A 171 -0.46 3.61 14.26
C ASP A 171 -1.98 3.57 14.04
N MET A 172 -2.44 3.52 12.78
CA MET A 172 -3.86 3.35 12.46
C MET A 172 -4.40 2.03 13.03
N PHE A 173 -3.70 0.90 12.84
CA PHE A 173 -4.09 -0.39 13.44
C PHE A 173 -4.15 -0.32 14.97
N ALA A 174 -3.23 0.42 15.61
CA ALA A 174 -3.27 0.60 17.05
C ALA A 174 -4.50 1.41 17.50
N PHE A 175 -4.91 2.43 16.71
CA PHE A 175 -6.11 3.20 17.00
C PHE A 175 -7.38 2.37 16.84
N GLU A 176 -7.50 1.60 15.78
CA GLU A 176 -8.61 0.67 15.55
C GLU A 176 -8.71 -0.36 16.68
N SER A 177 -7.57 -0.93 17.08
CA SER A 177 -7.53 -1.86 18.22
C SER A 177 -8.00 -1.22 19.53
N ALA A 178 -7.72 0.08 19.76
CA ALA A 178 -8.12 0.77 20.99
C ALA A 178 -9.63 1.04 21.07
N ASP A 179 -10.33 1.08 19.94
CA ASP A 179 -11.78 1.28 19.87
C ASP A 179 -12.58 -0.02 20.04
N ARG A 180 -11.91 -1.17 20.13
CA ARG A 180 -12.55 -2.49 20.25
C ARG A 180 -12.90 -2.85 21.69
N PRO A 181 -13.85 -3.78 21.89
CA PRO A 181 -14.09 -4.41 23.19
C PRO A 181 -12.83 -5.13 23.73
N ASP A 182 -12.75 -5.28 25.05
CA ASP A 182 -11.63 -5.98 25.73
C ASP A 182 -11.54 -7.50 25.40
N TYR A 183 -12.37 -8.01 24.51
CA TYR A 183 -12.38 -9.43 24.12
C TYR A 183 -12.63 -9.56 22.62
N TYR A 184 -12.17 -10.68 22.05
CA TYR A 184 -12.42 -11.08 20.68
C TYR A 184 -13.51 -12.14 20.62
N ASP A 185 -14.44 -12.00 19.66
CA ASP A 185 -15.41 -13.05 19.36
C ASP A 185 -14.72 -14.22 18.65
N PHE A 186 -15.29 -15.44 18.76
CA PHE A 186 -14.69 -16.63 18.15
C PHE A 186 -14.53 -16.51 16.62
N GLY A 187 -15.39 -15.75 15.95
CA GLY A 187 -15.30 -15.48 14.52
C GLY A 187 -13.99 -14.75 14.15
N GLU A 188 -13.54 -13.83 14.99
CA GLU A 188 -12.34 -13.04 14.75
C GLU A 188 -11.05 -13.88 14.82
N TYR A 189 -11.07 -15.01 15.55
CA TYR A 189 -9.92 -15.95 15.58
C TYR A 189 -9.76 -16.77 14.30
N ILE A 190 -10.77 -16.84 13.46
CA ILE A 190 -10.75 -17.52 12.16
C ILE A 190 -10.85 -16.55 11.00
N ASP A 191 -10.75 -15.24 11.27
CA ASP A 191 -10.71 -14.19 10.27
C ASP A 191 -9.49 -14.31 9.36
N GLU A 192 -9.62 -13.82 8.15
CA GLU A 192 -8.53 -13.79 7.17
C GLU A 192 -7.42 -12.84 7.61
N HIS A 193 -7.77 -11.71 8.24
CA HIS A 193 -6.82 -10.77 8.82
C HIS A 193 -6.26 -11.24 10.16
N SER A 194 -5.05 -10.85 10.44
CA SER A 194 -4.48 -10.88 11.79
C SER A 194 -5.08 -9.74 12.63
N PHE A 195 -5.05 -9.87 13.96
CA PHE A 195 -5.55 -8.81 14.85
C PHE A 195 -4.78 -7.52 14.65
N ASP A 196 -5.44 -6.37 14.81
CA ASP A 196 -4.86 -5.05 14.56
C ASP A 196 -3.54 -4.83 15.31
N LEU A 197 -3.44 -5.24 16.58
CA LEU A 197 -2.17 -5.18 17.31
C LEU A 197 -1.09 -6.12 16.75
N GLN A 198 -1.47 -7.24 16.13
CA GLN A 198 -0.49 -8.08 15.44
C GLN A 198 0.01 -7.39 14.17
N ARG A 199 -0.88 -6.78 13.39
CA ARG A 199 -0.55 -5.99 12.21
C ARG A 199 0.34 -4.80 12.59
N TYR A 200 -0.02 -4.06 13.66
CA TYR A 200 0.79 -2.97 14.23
C TYR A 200 2.23 -3.41 14.50
N PHE A 201 2.41 -4.42 15.37
CA PHE A 201 3.76 -4.86 15.74
C PHE A 201 4.51 -5.53 14.59
N SER A 202 3.83 -6.20 13.67
CA SER A 202 4.47 -6.80 12.49
C SER A 202 5.02 -5.72 11.57
N THR A 203 4.28 -4.66 11.31
CA THR A 203 4.73 -3.51 10.52
C THR A 203 5.91 -2.80 11.19
N LEU A 204 5.78 -2.47 12.50
CA LEU A 204 6.89 -1.84 13.24
C LEU A 204 8.15 -2.74 13.29
N CYS A 205 7.98 -4.04 13.33
CA CYS A 205 9.09 -5.00 13.28
C CYS A 205 9.86 -4.92 11.95
N LEU A 206 9.16 -4.81 10.82
CA LEU A 206 9.79 -4.61 9.51
C LEU A 206 10.48 -3.24 9.41
N VAL A 207 9.84 -2.18 9.88
CA VAL A 207 10.44 -0.83 9.92
C VAL A 207 11.70 -0.83 10.79
N TYR A 208 11.62 -1.41 12.00
CA TYR A 208 12.79 -1.56 12.86
C TYR A 208 13.91 -2.37 12.19
N GLY A 209 13.55 -3.51 11.59
CA GLY A 209 14.50 -4.40 10.92
C GLY A 209 15.24 -3.76 9.76
N SER A 210 14.58 -2.86 9.02
CA SER A 210 15.19 -2.15 7.91
C SER A 210 16.30 -1.18 8.32
N ASN A 211 16.17 -0.54 9.50
CA ASN A 211 17.18 0.37 10.03
C ASN A 211 17.15 0.43 11.57
N PRO A 212 17.74 -0.56 12.25
CA PRO A 212 17.70 -0.64 13.71
C PRO A 212 18.33 0.56 14.44
N GLU A 213 19.29 1.25 13.81
CA GLU A 213 19.92 2.44 14.41
C GLU A 213 18.98 3.63 14.42
N LYS A 214 18.20 3.85 13.34
CA LYS A 214 17.22 4.95 13.25
C LYS A 214 16.03 4.70 14.15
N PHE A 215 15.55 3.46 14.25
CA PHE A 215 14.26 3.10 14.84
C PHE A 215 14.35 2.40 16.21
N GLN A 216 15.38 2.65 17.00
CA GLN A 216 15.58 2.01 18.30
C GLN A 216 14.37 2.11 19.26
N TYR A 217 13.55 3.14 19.12
CA TYR A 217 12.41 3.45 19.98
C TYR A 217 11.11 2.71 19.60
N LEU A 218 10.98 2.19 18.38
CA LEU A 218 9.70 1.64 17.89
C LEU A 218 9.18 0.43 18.67
N LEU A 219 10.06 -0.31 19.33
CA LEU A 219 9.68 -1.50 20.10
C LEU A 219 9.77 -1.28 21.62
N ASP A 220 9.86 -0.02 22.08
CA ASP A 220 10.02 0.29 23.52
C ASP A 220 8.77 -0.07 24.35
N GLU A 221 7.61 -0.28 23.71
CA GLU A 221 6.39 -0.79 24.34
C GLU A 221 6.47 -2.30 24.67
N VAL A 222 7.39 -3.02 24.04
CA VAL A 222 7.58 -4.45 24.28
C VAL A 222 8.28 -4.64 25.63
N GLU A 223 7.80 -5.60 26.41
CA GLU A 223 8.37 -5.94 27.72
C GLU A 223 9.87 -6.27 27.62
N LYS A 224 10.67 -5.74 28.55
CA LYS A 224 12.15 -5.79 28.51
C LYS A 224 12.70 -7.21 28.38
N ASP A 225 12.03 -8.19 28.96
CA ASP A 225 12.47 -9.60 28.95
C ASP A 225 12.40 -10.21 27.54
N TYR A 226 11.54 -9.69 26.67
CA TYR A 226 11.38 -10.14 25.28
C TYR A 226 12.05 -9.21 24.26
N LEU A 227 12.32 -7.96 24.65
CA LEU A 227 12.74 -6.90 23.73
C LEU A 227 13.99 -7.26 22.93
N LYS A 228 15.01 -7.86 23.59
CA LYS A 228 16.26 -8.22 22.91
C LYS A 228 16.02 -9.25 21.80
N ASP A 229 15.35 -10.35 22.13
CA ASP A 229 15.08 -11.43 21.19
C ASP A 229 14.16 -10.97 20.05
N ARG A 230 13.21 -10.05 20.35
CA ARG A 230 12.34 -9.46 19.33
C ARG A 230 13.10 -8.54 18.39
N LYS A 231 14.03 -7.73 18.89
CA LYS A 231 14.88 -6.86 18.06
C LYS A 231 15.77 -7.68 17.11
N GLU A 232 16.40 -8.75 17.60
CA GLU A 232 17.16 -9.67 16.75
C GLU A 232 16.26 -10.34 15.69
N PHE A 233 15.10 -10.84 16.11
CA PHE A 233 14.11 -11.42 15.19
C PHE A 233 13.66 -10.43 14.11
N CYS A 234 13.37 -9.16 14.43
CA CYS A 234 12.89 -8.19 13.45
C CYS A 234 13.91 -7.89 12.36
N VAL A 235 15.21 -7.88 12.69
CA VAL A 235 16.29 -7.72 11.69
C VAL A 235 16.30 -8.91 10.73
N GLU A 236 16.33 -10.14 11.28
CA GLU A 236 16.33 -11.36 10.46
C GLU A 236 15.03 -11.48 9.63
N ASN A 237 13.88 -11.12 10.22
CA ASN A 237 12.59 -11.18 9.56
C ASN A 237 12.51 -10.18 8.39
N PHE A 238 13.01 -8.96 8.57
CA PHE A 238 13.07 -7.98 7.48
C PHE A 238 13.90 -8.52 6.31
N GLU A 239 15.10 -9.04 6.55
CA GLU A 239 15.94 -9.58 5.50
C GLU A 239 15.22 -10.70 4.72
N VAL A 240 14.58 -11.64 5.44
CA VAL A 240 13.87 -12.77 4.82
C VAL A 240 12.66 -12.31 4.00
N VAL A 241 11.83 -11.42 4.56
CA VAL A 241 10.63 -10.93 3.88
C VAL A 241 11.00 -10.09 2.67
N ASN A 242 11.98 -9.20 2.82
CA ASN A 242 12.52 -8.37 1.75
C ASN A 242 13.05 -9.23 0.59
N ASP A 243 13.91 -10.19 0.88
CA ASP A 243 14.47 -11.09 -0.13
C ASP A 243 13.40 -11.93 -0.84
N ASN A 244 12.36 -12.35 -0.10
CA ASN A 244 11.28 -13.13 -0.68
C ASN A 244 10.47 -12.31 -1.67
N TRP A 245 10.07 -11.08 -1.35
CA TRP A 245 9.33 -10.23 -2.26
C TRP A 245 10.16 -9.83 -3.49
N HIS A 246 11.45 -9.52 -3.33
CA HIS A 246 12.33 -9.18 -4.45
C HIS A 246 12.57 -10.32 -5.45
N ARG A 247 12.19 -11.56 -5.13
CA ARG A 247 12.19 -12.66 -6.12
C ARG A 247 11.06 -12.57 -7.14
N TYR A 248 10.00 -11.86 -6.79
CA TYR A 248 8.81 -11.71 -7.63
C TYR A 248 8.71 -10.31 -8.26
N LEU A 249 9.42 -9.33 -7.72
CA LEU A 249 9.53 -8.00 -8.32
C LEU A 249 10.51 -8.04 -9.51
N PRO A 250 10.30 -7.23 -10.56
CA PRO A 250 11.25 -7.09 -11.65
C PRO A 250 12.64 -6.72 -11.12
N SER A 251 13.69 -7.33 -11.67
CA SER A 251 15.07 -6.94 -11.36
C SER A 251 15.42 -5.63 -12.04
N ASP A 252 16.21 -4.77 -11.38
CA ASP A 252 16.73 -3.49 -11.91
C ASP A 252 17.61 -3.63 -13.18
N GLU A 253 17.72 -4.82 -13.77
CA GLU A 253 18.56 -5.12 -14.93
C GLU A 253 17.77 -5.21 -16.26
N GLN A 254 16.77 -4.32 -16.49
CA GLN A 254 16.16 -4.25 -17.85
C GLN A 254 16.22 -2.85 -18.42
#